data_17d8c2369ad23da2ca32926062192d11
#
_entry.id   17d8c2369ad23da2ca32926062192d11
#
_cell.length_a   1.000
_cell.length_b   1.000
_cell.length_c   1.000
_cell.angle_alpha   90.00
_cell.angle_beta   90.00
_cell.angle_gamma   90.00
#
_symmetry.space_group_name_H-M   'P 1'
#
loop_
_entity.id
_entity.type
_entity.pdbx_description
1 polymer ?
#
loop_
_entity_poly.entity_id
_entity_poly.type
_entity_poly.pdbx_seq_one_letter_code
_entity_poly.pdbx_strand_id
1 'polypeptide(L)'
;MKHLSILLFLIFSFSHFTLPLKGVGGSALAQTIKTTFVSGPGRDRVEGPAMVADGRYDTKWCVDSPQQMPYTIVLDAGEETSFAEYGFVTGDDTQDYPDRNPVTWRVSGSNDKQNWTVLDDQKNNRSMGDENEQEYCFKPTFKGKYRYYRFEFIRMAGGTRIQLSEINLHKTGKTALKTTFVSGTGNNGKEGAAMVTDGLLYTKWCIDEPQQMPYSVVLDAGTSTTIAEYSFVTGDDTHTYPDRNPMNWRVSGSNDKQSWTTLDEQKFNRRMRDENEQEYHFKPAATGSFRYYRFEFIRMAADTRLQLSEIKLYK
;
A
#
# COMPACT_ATOMS: atom_id res chain seq x y z
N MET A 1 -68.43 12.37 -34.29
CA MET A 1 -66.97 12.73 -34.36
C MET A 1 -66.31 12.14 -33.18
N LYS A 2 -65.51 11.04 -33.37
CA LYS A 2 -64.85 10.28 -32.33
C LYS A 2 -63.39 10.70 -32.36
N HIS A 3 -62.91 11.35 -31.30
CA HIS A 3 -61.45 11.62 -31.12
C HIS A 3 -60.73 10.37 -30.62
N LEU A 4 -59.80 9.86 -31.43
CA LEU A 4 -58.95 8.78 -31.14
C LEU A 4 -57.64 9.38 -30.55
N SER A 5 -57.44 9.22 -29.22
CA SER A 5 -56.15 9.60 -28.55
C SER A 5 -55.17 8.48 -28.74
N ILE A 6 -54.11 8.75 -29.49
CA ILE A 6 -52.94 7.85 -29.63
C ILE A 6 -52.02 8.12 -28.45
N LEU A 7 -51.89 7.13 -27.57
CA LEU A 7 -50.94 7.14 -26.46
C LEU A 7 -49.58 6.64 -26.98
N LEU A 8 -48.61 7.57 -27.10
CA LEU A 8 -47.27 7.27 -27.55
C LEU A 8 -46.46 6.77 -26.33
N PHE A 9 -46.18 5.45 -26.29
CA PHE A 9 -45.22 4.87 -25.32
C PHE A 9 -43.82 5.19 -25.77
N LEU A 10 -43.14 6.11 -25.08
CA LEU A 10 -41.68 6.31 -25.17
C LEU A 10 -40.99 5.19 -24.38
N ILE A 11 -40.46 4.22 -25.12
CA ILE A 11 -39.53 3.21 -24.55
C ILE A 11 -38.17 3.90 -24.36
N PHE A 12 -37.86 4.27 -23.12
CA PHE A 12 -36.52 4.63 -22.76
C PHE A 12 -35.62 3.36 -22.73
N SER A 13 -34.88 3.16 -23.81
CA SER A 13 -33.81 2.21 -23.86
C SER A 13 -32.68 2.74 -22.95
N PHE A 14 -32.53 2.16 -21.78
CA PHE A 14 -31.33 2.34 -20.97
C PHE A 14 -30.18 1.62 -21.69
N SER A 15 -29.45 2.34 -22.54
CA SER A 15 -28.14 1.92 -22.98
C SER A 15 -27.24 1.93 -21.74
N HIS A 16 -26.83 0.72 -21.30
CA HIS A 16 -25.76 0.53 -20.35
C HIS A 16 -24.49 1.12 -20.98
N PHE A 17 -24.16 2.32 -20.58
CA PHE A 17 -22.88 2.93 -20.87
C PHE A 17 -21.85 2.22 -19.96
N THR A 18 -21.35 1.09 -20.41
CA THR A 18 -20.13 0.53 -19.84
C THR A 18 -19.00 1.49 -20.20
N LEU A 19 -18.63 2.34 -19.26
CA LEU A 19 -17.36 3.03 -19.32
C LEU A 19 -16.27 1.94 -19.50
N PRO A 20 -15.43 2.04 -20.55
CA PRO A 20 -14.29 1.13 -20.63
C PRO A 20 -13.45 1.40 -19.37
N LEU A 21 -13.27 0.36 -18.56
CA LEU A 21 -12.20 0.31 -17.58
C LEU A 21 -10.94 0.73 -18.33
N LYS A 22 -10.43 1.94 -18.06
CA LYS A 22 -9.11 2.35 -18.54
C LYS A 22 -8.17 1.28 -18.06
N GLY A 23 -7.68 0.46 -19.02
CA GLY A 23 -6.68 -0.53 -18.77
C GLY A 23 -5.51 0.17 -18.08
N VAL A 24 -5.32 -0.14 -16.82
CA VAL A 24 -4.11 0.18 -16.09
C VAL A 24 -3.00 -0.54 -16.85
N GLY A 25 -2.16 0.22 -17.54
CA GLY A 25 -1.04 -0.32 -18.30
C GLY A 25 -0.24 -1.28 -17.43
N GLY A 26 0.03 -2.47 -17.99
CA GLY A 26 0.63 -3.59 -17.29
C GLY A 26 1.97 -3.23 -16.65
N SER A 27 1.93 -2.82 -15.43
CA SER A 27 3.00 -3.00 -14.47
C SER A 27 3.02 -4.48 -14.16
N ALA A 28 4.20 -5.10 -14.01
CA ALA A 28 4.30 -6.43 -13.43
C ALA A 28 3.84 -6.32 -11.97
N LEU A 29 2.54 -6.28 -11.78
CA LEU A 29 1.89 -6.40 -10.48
C LEU A 29 2.47 -7.67 -9.85
N ALA A 30 2.86 -7.60 -8.59
CA ALA A 30 3.18 -8.79 -7.82
C ALA A 30 2.07 -9.79 -8.11
N GLN A 31 2.42 -10.93 -8.75
CA GLN A 31 1.41 -11.87 -9.24
C GLN A 31 0.61 -12.38 -8.05
N THR A 32 -0.61 -11.88 -7.88
CA THR A 32 -1.50 -12.28 -6.81
C THR A 32 -1.92 -13.74 -7.01
N ILE A 33 -1.78 -14.54 -5.97
CA ILE A 33 -2.26 -15.92 -5.94
C ILE A 33 -3.77 -15.85 -5.81
N LYS A 34 -4.49 -16.46 -6.75
CA LYS A 34 -5.93 -16.58 -6.62
C LYS A 34 -6.25 -17.50 -5.45
N THR A 35 -6.88 -16.98 -4.42
CA THR A 35 -7.35 -17.73 -3.27
C THR A 35 -8.86 -17.89 -3.30
N THR A 36 -9.37 -18.89 -2.57
CA THR A 36 -10.79 -19.04 -2.30
C THR A 36 -11.02 -19.14 -0.80
N PHE A 37 -12.11 -18.56 -0.35
CA PHE A 37 -12.51 -18.62 1.05
C PHE A 37 -12.86 -20.05 1.48
N VAL A 38 -12.38 -20.47 2.64
CA VAL A 38 -12.66 -21.79 3.23
C VAL A 38 -13.53 -21.65 4.48
N SER A 39 -13.10 -20.81 5.43
CA SER A 39 -13.82 -20.62 6.69
C SER A 39 -13.44 -19.31 7.35
N GLY A 40 -14.37 -18.77 8.14
CA GLY A 40 -14.15 -17.57 8.95
C GLY A 40 -15.41 -17.15 9.70
N PRO A 41 -15.29 -16.31 10.75
CA PRO A 41 -16.42 -15.81 11.52
C PRO A 41 -17.11 -14.65 10.81
N GLY A 42 -18.43 -14.52 11.00
CA GLY A 42 -19.22 -13.39 10.49
C GLY A 42 -20.53 -13.80 9.86
N ARG A 43 -21.31 -12.84 9.39
CA ARG A 43 -22.60 -13.07 8.73
C ARG A 43 -22.42 -13.13 7.21
N ASP A 44 -22.99 -14.15 6.57
CA ASP A 44 -22.73 -14.55 5.17
C ASP A 44 -23.36 -13.66 4.07
N ARG A 45 -23.98 -12.52 4.37
CA ARG A 45 -24.83 -11.88 3.33
C ARG A 45 -24.41 -10.52 2.82
N VAL A 46 -23.78 -9.66 3.60
CA VAL A 46 -23.42 -8.28 3.16
C VAL A 46 -21.97 -7.96 3.48
N GLU A 47 -21.52 -8.31 4.66
CA GLU A 47 -20.15 -8.08 5.15
C GLU A 47 -19.55 -9.39 5.70
N GLY A 48 -19.78 -10.48 4.98
CA GLY A 48 -19.37 -11.82 5.38
C GLY A 48 -17.89 -12.10 5.14
N PRO A 49 -17.34 -13.14 5.80
CA PRO A 49 -15.91 -13.42 5.75
C PRO A 49 -15.41 -13.87 4.36
N ALA A 50 -16.29 -14.29 3.46
CA ALA A 50 -15.91 -14.64 2.08
C ALA A 50 -15.53 -13.41 1.24
N MET A 51 -15.92 -12.20 1.65
CA MET A 51 -15.59 -10.95 0.96
C MET A 51 -14.07 -10.70 0.90
N VAL A 52 -13.29 -11.23 1.84
CA VAL A 52 -11.82 -11.06 1.83
C VAL A 52 -11.10 -11.84 0.71
N ALA A 53 -11.82 -12.53 -0.17
CA ALA A 53 -11.25 -13.31 -1.27
C ALA A 53 -12.16 -13.30 -2.51
N ASP A 54 -13.00 -12.28 -2.69
CA ASP A 54 -13.91 -12.14 -3.82
C ASP A 54 -13.30 -11.29 -4.97
N GLY A 55 -12.15 -10.67 -4.74
CA GLY A 55 -11.42 -9.84 -5.72
C GLY A 55 -11.98 -8.42 -5.83
N ARG A 56 -12.74 -7.95 -4.86
CA ARG A 56 -13.43 -6.66 -4.87
C ARG A 56 -13.02 -5.83 -3.66
N TYR A 57 -12.64 -4.59 -3.88
CA TYR A 57 -12.26 -3.66 -2.81
C TYR A 57 -13.47 -2.89 -2.24
N ASP A 58 -14.58 -2.84 -3.00
CA ASP A 58 -15.86 -2.21 -2.62
C ASP A 58 -16.77 -3.15 -1.80
N THR A 59 -16.32 -4.35 -1.46
CA THR A 59 -16.93 -5.26 -0.50
C THR A 59 -16.00 -5.44 0.68
N LYS A 60 -16.52 -5.84 1.84
CA LYS A 60 -15.71 -6.05 3.03
C LYS A 60 -16.23 -7.15 3.92
N TRP A 61 -15.36 -7.73 4.68
CA TRP A 61 -15.65 -8.50 5.86
C TRP A 61 -15.66 -7.59 7.08
N CYS A 62 -16.76 -7.58 7.83
CA CYS A 62 -16.86 -6.87 9.10
C CYS A 62 -17.48 -7.76 10.16
N VAL A 63 -16.88 -7.82 11.33
CA VAL A 63 -17.44 -8.49 12.52
C VAL A 63 -18.04 -7.44 13.46
N ASP A 64 -19.33 -7.19 13.31
CA ASP A 64 -20.06 -6.17 14.08
C ASP A 64 -20.35 -6.56 15.53
N SER A 65 -20.60 -7.83 15.77
CA SER A 65 -20.90 -8.33 17.12
C SER A 65 -19.63 -8.91 17.72
N PRO A 66 -19.26 -8.51 18.96
CA PRO A 66 -18.09 -9.06 19.63
C PRO A 66 -18.20 -10.58 19.71
N GLN A 67 -17.33 -11.27 19.02
CA GLN A 67 -17.11 -12.70 19.12
C GLN A 67 -15.82 -12.96 19.89
N GLN A 68 -15.59 -14.19 20.27
CA GLN A 68 -14.34 -14.54 20.92
C GLN A 68 -13.18 -14.46 19.91
N MET A 69 -12.23 -13.59 20.17
CA MET A 69 -10.98 -13.52 19.40
C MET A 69 -10.05 -14.71 19.76
N PRO A 70 -9.15 -15.13 18.86
CA PRO A 70 -8.84 -14.52 17.56
C PRO A 70 -9.92 -14.80 16.51
N TYR A 71 -10.15 -13.81 15.63
CA TYR A 71 -10.91 -14.05 14.40
C TYR A 71 -10.01 -14.75 13.40
N THR A 72 -10.48 -15.87 12.87
CA THR A 72 -9.65 -16.73 12.04
C THR A 72 -10.25 -16.88 10.64
N ILE A 73 -9.50 -16.45 9.62
CA ILE A 73 -9.81 -16.70 8.20
C ILE A 73 -8.91 -17.80 7.66
N VAL A 74 -9.47 -18.72 6.91
CA VAL A 74 -8.72 -19.72 6.15
C VAL A 74 -8.99 -19.55 4.67
N LEU A 75 -7.92 -19.46 3.89
CA LEU A 75 -7.93 -19.36 2.43
C LEU A 75 -7.28 -20.60 1.81
N ASP A 76 -7.79 -21.06 0.65
CA ASP A 76 -7.24 -22.12 -0.19
C ASP A 76 -6.58 -21.49 -1.43
N ALA A 77 -5.30 -21.72 -1.63
CA ALA A 77 -4.55 -21.28 -2.82
C ALA A 77 -4.72 -22.25 -4.03
N GLY A 78 -5.55 -23.29 -3.89
CA GLY A 78 -5.81 -24.28 -4.92
C GLY A 78 -4.72 -25.35 -5.05
N GLU A 79 -3.46 -24.99 -4.86
CA GLU A 79 -2.29 -25.88 -4.93
C GLU A 79 -1.24 -25.46 -3.89
N GLU A 80 -0.27 -26.34 -3.64
CA GLU A 80 0.88 -25.99 -2.80
C GLU A 80 1.70 -24.90 -3.48
N THR A 81 1.70 -23.72 -2.90
CA THR A 81 2.44 -22.56 -3.40
C THR A 81 3.11 -21.81 -2.25
N SER A 82 4.03 -20.91 -2.56
CA SER A 82 4.58 -19.97 -1.60
C SER A 82 4.22 -18.54 -2.02
N PHE A 83 4.04 -17.67 -1.04
CA PHE A 83 3.95 -16.24 -1.28
C PHE A 83 5.22 -15.54 -0.77
N ALA A 84 5.54 -14.41 -1.36
CA ALA A 84 6.64 -13.55 -0.92
C ALA A 84 6.17 -12.42 0.00
N GLU A 85 4.93 -11.97 -0.21
CA GLU A 85 4.24 -10.96 0.58
C GLU A 85 2.76 -11.32 0.70
N TYR A 86 2.11 -10.87 1.77
CA TYR A 86 0.67 -10.86 1.90
C TYR A 86 0.18 -9.45 2.14
N GLY A 87 -1.02 -9.12 1.67
CA GLY A 87 -1.64 -7.81 1.77
C GLY A 87 -2.97 -7.85 2.50
N PHE A 88 -3.24 -6.82 3.30
CA PHE A 88 -4.57 -6.52 3.81
C PHE A 88 -5.08 -5.27 3.14
N VAL A 89 -6.27 -5.34 2.57
CA VAL A 89 -6.97 -4.18 2.01
C VAL A 89 -7.96 -3.66 3.03
N THR A 90 -7.87 -2.37 3.33
CA THR A 90 -8.79 -1.69 4.25
C THR A 90 -10.21 -1.63 3.68
N GLY A 91 -11.21 -1.53 4.54
CA GLY A 91 -12.61 -1.41 4.14
C GLY A 91 -12.92 -0.08 3.43
N ASP A 92 -14.08 -0.02 2.78
CA ASP A 92 -14.61 1.14 2.06
C ASP A 92 -14.97 2.34 2.96
N ASP A 93 -15.04 2.13 4.27
CA ASP A 93 -15.31 3.14 5.31
C ASP A 93 -14.24 3.17 6.42
N THR A 94 -13.03 2.70 6.14
CA THR A 94 -11.93 2.67 7.13
C THR A 94 -11.57 4.08 7.61
N GLN A 95 -11.73 5.10 6.77
CA GLN A 95 -11.51 6.50 7.17
C GLN A 95 -12.38 6.92 8.36
N ASP A 96 -13.60 6.38 8.46
CA ASP A 96 -14.51 6.63 9.57
C ASP A 96 -14.27 5.67 10.75
N TYR A 97 -13.68 4.50 10.51
CA TYR A 97 -13.49 3.43 11.49
C TYR A 97 -12.06 2.83 11.47
N PRO A 98 -11.00 3.64 11.59
CA PRO A 98 -9.60 3.15 11.51
C PRO A 98 -9.23 2.23 12.68
N ASP A 99 -9.97 2.29 13.78
CA ASP A 99 -9.80 1.45 14.95
C ASP A 99 -10.12 -0.05 14.71
N ARG A 100 -10.77 -0.39 13.58
CA ARG A 100 -11.07 -1.76 13.15
C ARG A 100 -9.90 -2.44 12.43
N ASN A 101 -8.83 -1.73 12.11
CA ASN A 101 -7.63 -2.32 11.48
C ASN A 101 -6.94 -3.30 12.44
N PRO A 102 -6.49 -4.48 11.97
CA PRO A 102 -5.70 -5.39 12.78
C PRO A 102 -4.33 -4.80 13.13
N VAL A 103 -3.89 -4.98 14.38
CA VAL A 103 -2.56 -4.57 14.86
C VAL A 103 -1.77 -5.74 15.46
N THR A 104 -2.41 -6.86 15.72
CA THR A 104 -1.74 -8.09 16.15
C THR A 104 -2.40 -9.26 15.45
N TRP A 105 -1.61 -10.00 14.69
CA TRP A 105 -2.11 -11.16 13.94
C TRP A 105 -1.02 -12.19 13.73
N ARG A 106 -1.44 -13.41 13.36
CA ARG A 106 -0.57 -14.51 12.98
C ARG A 106 -0.97 -15.08 11.64
N VAL A 107 0.02 -15.44 10.83
CA VAL A 107 -0.17 -16.13 9.55
C VAL A 107 0.45 -17.52 9.64
N SER A 108 -0.30 -18.54 9.23
CA SER A 108 0.17 -19.93 9.24
C SER A 108 -0.18 -20.63 7.92
N GLY A 109 0.66 -21.58 7.50
CA GLY A 109 0.45 -22.42 6.34
C GLY A 109 0.19 -23.88 6.71
N SER A 110 -0.62 -24.59 5.91
CA SER A 110 -0.92 -26.02 6.07
C SER A 110 -1.24 -26.68 4.74
N ASN A 111 -0.99 -27.99 4.61
CA ASN A 111 -1.42 -28.78 3.47
C ASN A 111 -2.62 -29.70 3.79
N ASP A 112 -2.95 -29.86 5.07
CA ASP A 112 -4.01 -30.75 5.54
C ASP A 112 -5.09 -30.06 6.40
N LYS A 113 -4.94 -28.77 6.68
CA LYS A 113 -5.80 -27.97 7.59
C LYS A 113 -5.80 -28.44 9.04
N GLN A 114 -4.90 -29.34 9.42
CA GLN A 114 -4.74 -29.88 10.78
C GLN A 114 -3.40 -29.43 11.36
N ASN A 115 -2.34 -29.61 10.63
CA ASN A 115 -0.98 -29.26 11.02
C ASN A 115 -0.61 -27.89 10.42
N TRP A 116 -0.44 -26.88 11.30
CA TRP A 116 -0.18 -25.52 10.89
C TRP A 116 1.24 -25.07 11.27
N THR A 117 1.96 -24.54 10.31
CA THR A 117 3.29 -23.93 10.50
C THR A 117 3.14 -22.43 10.52
N VAL A 118 3.62 -21.77 11.57
CA VAL A 118 3.62 -20.31 11.67
C VAL A 118 4.61 -19.73 10.65
N LEU A 119 4.14 -18.78 9.84
CA LEU A 119 4.93 -18.08 8.83
C LEU A 119 5.23 -16.65 9.26
N ASP A 120 4.33 -16.04 10.01
CA ASP A 120 4.49 -14.69 10.53
C ASP A 120 3.70 -14.49 11.83
N ASP A 121 4.20 -13.61 12.71
CA ASP A 121 3.56 -13.28 13.99
C ASP A 121 3.79 -11.79 14.30
N GLN A 122 2.88 -10.96 13.81
CA GLN A 122 2.94 -9.50 13.96
C GLN A 122 2.35 -9.06 15.30
N LYS A 123 3.09 -8.22 16.03
CA LYS A 123 2.69 -7.73 17.35
C LYS A 123 2.72 -6.22 17.38
N ASN A 124 1.55 -5.62 17.69
CA ASN A 124 1.38 -4.17 17.79
C ASN A 124 1.83 -3.41 16.52
N ASN A 125 1.67 -4.02 15.36
CA ASN A 125 1.96 -3.40 14.08
C ASN A 125 0.86 -2.38 13.76
N ARG A 126 1.23 -1.11 13.62
CA ARG A 126 0.32 0.00 13.34
C ARG A 126 0.59 0.64 11.97
N SER A 127 1.16 -0.11 11.04
CA SER A 127 1.49 0.39 9.69
C SER A 127 0.27 0.56 8.77
N MET A 128 -0.88 -0.02 9.12
CA MET A 128 -2.12 0.22 8.39
C MET A 128 -2.67 1.61 8.74
N GLY A 129 -2.89 2.43 7.70
CA GLY A 129 -3.48 3.76 7.80
C GLY A 129 -5.01 3.75 7.85
N ASP A 130 -5.60 4.92 7.67
CA ASP A 130 -7.05 5.16 7.69
C ASP A 130 -7.65 5.35 6.28
N GLU A 131 -6.86 5.13 5.22
CA GLU A 131 -7.38 5.22 3.86
C GLU A 131 -8.32 4.07 3.53
N ASN A 132 -9.39 4.36 2.80
CA ASN A 132 -10.32 3.38 2.29
C ASN A 132 -9.69 2.58 1.13
N GLU A 133 -10.02 1.29 1.04
CA GLU A 133 -9.64 0.41 -0.07
C GLU A 133 -8.14 0.40 -0.39
N GLN A 134 -7.31 0.66 0.63
CA GLN A 134 -5.85 0.69 0.49
C GLN A 134 -5.23 -0.64 0.90
N GLU A 135 -4.37 -1.19 0.03
CA GLU A 135 -3.61 -2.40 0.36
C GLU A 135 -2.33 -2.07 1.12
N TYR A 136 -2.13 -2.79 2.23
CA TYR A 136 -0.91 -2.77 3.04
C TYR A 136 -0.25 -4.14 2.99
N CYS A 137 0.99 -4.21 2.48
CA CYS A 137 1.72 -5.46 2.26
C CYS A 137 2.72 -5.73 3.39
N PHE A 138 2.84 -7.01 3.74
CA PHE A 138 3.72 -7.51 4.81
C PHE A 138 4.56 -8.68 4.30
N LYS A 139 5.81 -8.78 4.75
CA LYS A 139 6.69 -9.90 4.43
C LYS A 139 6.64 -10.94 5.53
N PRO A 140 6.38 -12.22 5.22
CA PRO A 140 6.41 -13.25 6.23
C PRO A 140 7.85 -13.48 6.74
N THR A 141 7.99 -13.76 8.04
CA THR A 141 9.27 -14.09 8.67
C THR A 141 9.84 -15.41 8.14
N PHE A 142 8.96 -16.38 7.88
CA PHE A 142 9.33 -17.70 7.35
C PHE A 142 8.61 -17.98 6.04
N LYS A 143 9.29 -18.68 5.14
CA LYS A 143 8.76 -19.11 3.85
C LYS A 143 8.47 -20.61 3.85
N GLY A 144 7.44 -21.01 3.14
CA GLY A 144 7.07 -22.41 2.93
C GLY A 144 6.08 -22.52 1.78
N LYS A 145 5.86 -23.74 1.30
CA LYS A 145 4.85 -24.06 0.28
C LYS A 145 3.69 -24.77 0.94
N TYR A 146 2.53 -24.12 0.92
CA TYR A 146 1.31 -24.64 1.49
C TYR A 146 0.13 -24.39 0.54
N ARG A 147 -0.88 -25.23 0.67
CA ARG A 147 -2.15 -25.05 -0.04
C ARG A 147 -3.09 -24.12 0.74
N TYR A 148 -3.12 -24.26 2.07
CA TYR A 148 -4.03 -23.51 2.93
C TYR A 148 -3.27 -22.50 3.75
N TYR A 149 -3.83 -21.29 3.84
CA TYR A 149 -3.27 -20.19 4.63
C TYR A 149 -4.29 -19.72 5.64
N ARG A 150 -3.86 -19.61 6.91
CA ARG A 150 -4.69 -19.18 8.03
C ARG A 150 -4.19 -17.87 8.57
N PHE A 151 -5.12 -16.90 8.69
CA PHE A 151 -4.91 -15.59 9.29
C PHE A 151 -5.69 -15.53 10.60
N GLU A 152 -5.00 -15.34 11.72
CA GLU A 152 -5.56 -15.23 13.06
C GLU A 152 -5.41 -13.79 13.52
N PHE A 153 -6.49 -13.04 13.55
CA PHE A 153 -6.51 -11.64 14.00
C PHE A 153 -6.77 -11.60 15.51
N ILE A 154 -5.74 -11.19 16.26
CA ILE A 154 -5.67 -11.33 17.72
C ILE A 154 -6.07 -10.02 18.41
N ARG A 155 -5.74 -8.86 17.79
CA ARG A 155 -6.07 -7.54 18.31
C ARG A 155 -6.22 -6.51 17.19
N MET A 156 -7.22 -5.65 17.31
CA MET A 156 -7.45 -4.48 16.47
C MET A 156 -6.84 -3.21 17.07
N ALA A 157 -6.78 -2.14 16.32
CA ALA A 157 -6.27 -0.84 16.75
C ALA A 157 -7.10 -0.23 17.90
N GLY A 158 -8.42 -0.47 17.88
CA GLY A 158 -9.34 -0.13 18.95
C GLY A 158 -10.52 -1.12 19.04
N GLY A 159 -10.94 -1.49 20.23
CA GLY A 159 -12.10 -2.37 20.42
C GLY A 159 -11.91 -3.81 19.92
N THR A 160 -13.03 -4.43 19.49
CA THR A 160 -13.10 -5.85 19.11
C THR A 160 -13.62 -6.09 17.70
N ARG A 161 -14.01 -5.05 16.98
CA ARG A 161 -14.47 -5.15 15.59
C ARG A 161 -13.27 -5.22 14.65
N ILE A 162 -13.34 -6.06 13.62
CA ILE A 162 -12.39 -6.11 12.51
C ILE A 162 -13.10 -5.77 11.22
N GLN A 163 -12.37 -5.16 10.29
CA GLN A 163 -12.86 -4.83 8.97
C GLN A 163 -11.72 -4.93 7.97
N LEU A 164 -11.91 -5.71 6.90
CA LEU A 164 -10.99 -5.83 5.76
C LEU A 164 -11.79 -6.07 4.48
N SER A 165 -11.40 -5.44 3.38
CA SER A 165 -11.96 -5.74 2.05
C SER A 165 -11.34 -7.00 1.46
N GLU A 166 -10.00 -7.12 1.45
CA GLU A 166 -9.32 -8.25 0.85
C GLU A 166 -8.12 -8.73 1.68
N ILE A 167 -7.80 -10.02 1.54
CA ILE A 167 -6.54 -10.62 1.98
C ILE A 167 -5.86 -11.21 0.75
N ASN A 168 -4.78 -10.57 0.31
CA ASN A 168 -4.03 -10.95 -0.87
C ASN A 168 -2.75 -11.73 -0.53
N LEU A 169 -2.40 -12.72 -1.37
CA LEU A 169 -1.11 -13.39 -1.34
C LEU A 169 -0.37 -13.09 -2.63
N HIS A 170 0.87 -12.60 -2.56
CA HIS A 170 1.67 -12.24 -3.73
C HIS A 170 2.85 -13.20 -3.92
N LYS A 171 2.95 -13.83 -5.11
CA LYS A 171 4.02 -14.79 -5.45
C LYS A 171 5.41 -14.16 -5.43
N THR A 172 5.50 -12.92 -5.88
CA THR A 172 6.75 -12.14 -5.85
C THR A 172 6.51 -10.89 -5.05
N GLY A 173 7.37 -10.63 -4.06
CA GLY A 173 7.41 -9.33 -3.43
C GLY A 173 7.86 -8.27 -4.43
N LYS A 174 7.44 -7.06 -4.22
CA LYS A 174 7.96 -5.91 -4.96
C LYS A 174 9.46 -5.86 -4.74
N THR A 175 10.24 -5.97 -5.82
CA THR A 175 11.69 -5.82 -5.74
C THR A 175 12.03 -4.37 -6.01
N ALA A 176 12.58 -3.69 -5.02
CA ALA A 176 13.10 -2.35 -5.21
C ALA A 176 14.18 -2.36 -6.29
N LEU A 177 14.14 -1.37 -7.17
CA LEU A 177 15.21 -1.12 -8.10
C LEU A 177 16.47 -0.71 -7.33
N LYS A 178 17.60 -1.23 -7.76
CA LYS A 178 18.88 -0.69 -7.27
C LYS A 178 19.05 0.70 -7.90
N THR A 179 18.95 1.73 -7.09
CA THR A 179 19.19 3.11 -7.48
C THR A 179 20.52 3.61 -6.94
N THR A 180 21.07 4.63 -7.55
CA THR A 180 22.25 5.34 -7.08
C THR A 180 21.96 6.84 -6.97
N PHE A 181 22.53 7.46 -5.95
CA PHE A 181 22.44 8.91 -5.77
C PHE A 181 23.16 9.65 -6.88
N VAL A 182 22.53 10.70 -7.41
CA VAL A 182 23.12 11.61 -8.43
C VAL A 182 23.40 12.99 -7.84
N SER A 183 22.40 13.59 -7.23
CA SER A 183 22.50 14.93 -6.62
C SER A 183 21.35 15.14 -5.63
N GLY A 184 21.52 16.06 -4.70
CA GLY A 184 20.46 16.40 -3.74
C GLY A 184 20.75 17.67 -2.96
N THR A 185 19.74 18.24 -2.33
CA THR A 185 19.83 19.42 -1.47
C THR A 185 20.44 19.04 -0.13
N GLY A 186 21.23 19.95 0.43
CA GLY A 186 21.83 19.79 1.76
C GLY A 186 23.30 19.35 1.71
N ASN A 187 23.89 19.19 2.89
CA ASN A 187 25.30 18.83 3.02
C ASN A 187 25.55 17.34 2.72
N ASN A 188 26.71 17.02 2.14
CA ASN A 188 27.18 15.67 1.91
C ASN A 188 27.75 14.99 3.18
N GLY A 189 27.28 15.41 4.37
CA GLY A 189 27.69 14.86 5.65
C GLY A 189 26.94 13.58 6.04
N LYS A 190 27.01 13.23 7.32
CA LYS A 190 26.38 12.01 7.86
C LYS A 190 24.88 11.88 7.62
N GLU A 191 24.17 12.98 7.40
CA GLU A 191 22.73 13.05 7.13
C GLU A 191 22.45 13.70 5.77
N GLY A 192 23.32 13.48 4.79
CA GLY A 192 23.19 14.02 3.44
C GLY A 192 22.18 13.28 2.58
N ALA A 193 21.76 13.90 1.46
CA ALA A 193 20.78 13.32 0.55
C ALA A 193 21.18 11.96 -0.06
N ALA A 194 22.45 11.60 -0.05
CA ALA A 194 22.91 10.30 -0.53
C ALA A 194 22.46 9.13 0.37
N MET A 195 22.13 9.40 1.62
CA MET A 195 21.69 8.37 2.59
C MET A 195 20.38 7.69 2.15
N VAL A 196 19.54 8.36 1.36
CA VAL A 196 18.27 7.77 0.91
C VAL A 196 18.41 6.62 -0.10
N THR A 197 19.65 6.20 -0.41
CA THR A 197 19.93 5.08 -1.35
C THR A 197 21.02 4.13 -0.85
N ASP A 198 21.44 4.23 0.41
CA ASP A 198 22.54 3.41 0.94
C ASP A 198 22.07 2.04 1.45
N GLY A 199 20.76 1.82 1.57
CA GLY A 199 20.15 0.59 2.03
C GLY A 199 20.16 0.40 3.55
N LEU A 200 20.45 1.46 4.32
CA LEU A 200 20.59 1.42 5.78
C LEU A 200 19.48 2.24 6.44
N LEU A 201 18.60 1.61 7.18
CA LEU A 201 17.45 2.29 7.79
C LEU A 201 17.84 3.24 8.94
N TYR A 202 18.99 2.99 9.59
CA TYR A 202 19.51 3.82 10.67
C TYR A 202 20.31 5.05 10.20
N THR A 203 20.49 5.22 8.90
CA THR A 203 20.97 6.45 8.28
C THR A 203 19.81 7.24 7.72
N LYS A 204 19.97 8.53 7.55
CA LYS A 204 18.90 9.38 7.02
C LYS A 204 19.43 10.60 6.29
N TRP A 205 18.64 11.11 5.38
CA TRP A 205 18.75 12.46 4.89
C TRP A 205 17.96 13.39 5.84
N CYS A 206 18.67 14.27 6.51
CA CYS A 206 18.05 15.31 7.34
C CYS A 206 18.59 16.68 6.95
N ILE A 207 17.71 17.64 6.74
CA ILE A 207 18.07 19.03 6.49
C ILE A 207 17.80 19.81 7.78
N ASP A 208 18.84 19.96 8.61
CA ASP A 208 18.74 20.63 9.91
C ASP A 208 18.66 22.15 9.79
N GLU A 209 19.33 22.75 8.81
CA GLU A 209 19.27 24.16 8.56
C GLU A 209 18.27 24.46 7.46
N PRO A 210 17.26 25.31 7.70
CA PRO A 210 16.27 25.67 6.70
C PRO A 210 16.95 26.27 5.46
N GLN A 211 16.86 25.55 4.34
CA GLN A 211 17.28 26.03 3.02
C GLN A 211 16.04 26.43 2.23
N GLN A 212 16.26 27.01 1.05
CA GLN A 212 15.14 27.35 0.17
C GLN A 212 14.50 26.06 -0.39
N MET A 213 13.25 25.82 -0.09
CA MET A 213 12.47 24.74 -0.71
C MET A 213 12.13 25.03 -2.16
N PRO A 214 11.93 24.02 -3.02
CA PRO A 214 11.84 22.60 -2.68
C PRO A 214 13.19 21.95 -2.42
N TYR A 215 13.26 21.05 -1.45
CA TYR A 215 14.40 20.16 -1.31
C TYR A 215 14.30 19.05 -2.36
N SER A 216 15.39 18.75 -3.04
CA SER A 216 15.35 17.79 -4.14
C SER A 216 16.43 16.73 -4.03
N VAL A 217 16.13 15.53 -4.53
CA VAL A 217 17.08 14.47 -4.76
C VAL A 217 16.84 13.84 -6.13
N VAL A 218 17.93 13.50 -6.81
CA VAL A 218 17.91 12.79 -8.09
C VAL A 218 18.55 11.43 -7.95
N LEU A 219 17.82 10.41 -8.36
CA LEU A 219 18.24 9.01 -8.36
C LEU A 219 18.42 8.50 -9.78
N ASP A 220 19.46 7.67 -10.01
CA ASP A 220 19.70 6.94 -11.26
C ASP A 220 19.25 5.47 -11.10
N ALA A 221 18.31 5.03 -11.90
CA ALA A 221 17.84 3.64 -11.96
C ALA A 221 18.73 2.74 -12.84
N GLY A 222 19.86 3.28 -13.34
CA GLY A 222 20.83 2.58 -14.20
C GLY A 222 20.40 2.47 -15.66
N THR A 223 19.14 2.18 -15.91
CA THR A 223 18.53 2.06 -17.25
C THR A 223 17.18 2.75 -17.28
N SER A 224 16.72 3.09 -18.50
CA SER A 224 15.36 3.58 -18.67
C SER A 224 14.35 2.51 -18.23
N THR A 225 13.58 2.81 -17.19
CA THR A 225 12.69 1.89 -16.50
C THR A 225 11.36 2.58 -16.22
N THR A 226 10.25 1.88 -16.33
CA THR A 226 8.95 2.35 -15.83
C THR A 226 8.80 1.90 -14.38
N ILE A 227 8.53 2.85 -13.49
CA ILE A 227 8.19 2.53 -12.10
C ILE A 227 6.68 2.35 -11.94
N ALA A 228 6.30 1.33 -11.21
CA ALA A 228 4.92 1.09 -10.81
C ALA A 228 4.58 1.80 -9.50
N GLU A 229 5.60 1.98 -8.67
CA GLU A 229 5.47 2.49 -7.32
C GLU A 229 6.80 3.10 -6.85
N TYR A 230 6.71 4.00 -5.91
CA TYR A 230 7.84 4.47 -5.12
C TYR A 230 7.50 4.46 -3.63
N SER A 231 8.50 4.44 -2.76
CA SER A 231 8.28 4.54 -1.33
C SER A 231 9.22 5.52 -0.66
N PHE A 232 8.79 6.00 0.50
CA PHE A 232 9.60 6.71 1.48
C PHE A 232 9.68 5.91 2.76
N VAL A 233 10.87 5.83 3.34
CA VAL A 233 11.08 5.28 4.67
C VAL A 233 11.35 6.42 5.64
N THR A 234 10.64 6.45 6.75
CA THR A 234 10.81 7.45 7.81
C THR A 234 12.16 7.30 8.50
N GLY A 235 12.65 8.36 9.11
CA GLY A 235 13.91 8.36 9.84
C GLY A 235 13.86 7.51 11.12
N ASP A 236 15.03 7.18 11.64
CA ASP A 236 15.25 6.41 12.87
C ASP A 236 14.74 7.11 14.15
N ASP A 237 14.45 8.41 14.08
CA ASP A 237 13.92 9.23 15.17
C ASP A 237 12.63 9.98 14.80
N THR A 238 11.90 9.50 13.78
CA THR A 238 10.63 10.11 13.32
C THR A 238 9.59 10.18 14.43
N HIS A 239 9.56 9.20 15.34
CA HIS A 239 8.67 9.24 16.50
C HIS A 239 8.85 10.52 17.34
N THR A 240 10.07 11.02 17.42
CA THR A 240 10.38 12.28 18.12
C THR A 240 10.10 13.52 17.25
N TYR A 241 10.27 13.39 15.93
CA TYR A 241 10.19 14.50 14.97
C TYR A 241 9.26 14.19 13.77
N PRO A 242 7.98 13.84 14.00
CA PRO A 242 7.05 13.49 12.93
C PRO A 242 6.75 14.66 11.98
N ASP A 243 6.94 15.89 12.45
CA ASP A 243 6.74 17.12 11.70
C ASP A 243 7.67 17.27 10.48
N ARG A 244 8.77 16.50 10.44
CA ARG A 244 9.75 16.47 9.36
C ARG A 244 9.34 15.57 8.19
N ASN A 245 8.25 14.82 8.32
CA ASN A 245 7.73 13.99 7.24
C ASN A 245 7.24 14.85 6.07
N PRO A 246 7.52 14.45 4.81
CA PRO A 246 7.00 15.16 3.64
C PRO A 246 5.47 15.08 3.57
N MET A 247 4.84 16.21 3.25
CA MET A 247 3.40 16.34 3.06
C MET A 247 3.03 16.77 1.64
N ASN A 248 3.86 17.62 1.00
CA ASN A 248 3.70 17.95 -0.42
C ASN A 248 4.99 17.64 -1.15
N TRP A 249 4.89 16.90 -2.23
CA TRP A 249 6.05 16.57 -3.06
C TRP A 249 5.65 16.37 -4.52
N ARG A 250 6.66 16.40 -5.40
CA ARG A 250 6.54 16.06 -6.82
C ARG A 250 7.56 15.00 -7.16
N VAL A 251 7.17 14.06 -8.03
CA VAL A 251 8.04 13.07 -8.64
C VAL A 251 8.11 13.32 -10.13
N SER A 252 9.30 13.37 -10.70
CA SER A 252 9.52 13.57 -12.13
C SER A 252 10.54 12.59 -12.67
N GLY A 253 10.35 12.16 -13.93
CA GLY A 253 11.28 11.29 -14.67
C GLY A 253 12.01 12.04 -15.79
N SER A 254 13.25 11.64 -16.10
CA SER A 254 14.07 12.16 -17.17
C SER A 254 15.03 11.10 -17.71
N ASN A 255 15.42 11.24 -18.99
CA ASN A 255 16.48 10.43 -19.59
C ASN A 255 17.78 11.22 -19.81
N ASP A 256 17.74 12.55 -19.71
CA ASP A 256 18.86 13.46 -19.98
C ASP A 256 19.24 14.37 -18.79
N LYS A 257 18.48 14.33 -17.70
CA LYS A 257 18.57 15.21 -16.50
C LYS A 257 18.32 16.72 -16.83
N GLN A 258 17.81 17.03 -18.00
CA GLN A 258 17.48 18.39 -18.45
C GLN A 258 15.97 18.54 -18.62
N SER A 259 15.37 17.64 -19.39
CA SER A 259 13.93 17.58 -19.65
C SER A 259 13.24 16.64 -18.65
N TRP A 260 12.34 17.19 -17.81
CA TRP A 260 11.66 16.45 -16.76
C TRP A 260 10.17 16.33 -17.03
N THR A 261 9.65 15.12 -16.94
CA THR A 261 8.21 14.83 -17.03
C THR A 261 7.67 14.54 -15.65
N THR A 262 6.65 15.28 -15.20
CA THR A 262 5.99 15.02 -13.91
C THR A 262 5.23 13.71 -13.99
N LEU A 263 5.46 12.84 -13.02
CA LEU A 263 4.82 11.53 -12.86
C LEU A 263 3.80 11.54 -11.72
N ASP A 264 4.08 12.29 -10.67
CA ASP A 264 3.19 12.40 -9.52
C ASP A 264 3.33 13.75 -8.82
N GLU A 265 2.24 14.21 -8.22
CA GLU A 265 2.21 15.40 -7.38
C GLU A 265 1.27 15.17 -6.20
N GLN A 266 1.82 15.06 -5.01
CA GLN A 266 1.07 14.87 -3.77
C GLN A 266 0.92 16.20 -3.03
N LYS A 267 -0.30 16.47 -2.58
CA LYS A 267 -0.65 17.68 -1.82
C LYS A 267 -1.42 17.29 -0.56
N PHE A 268 -0.98 17.85 0.57
CA PHE A 268 -1.58 17.59 1.89
C PHE A 268 -1.68 16.09 2.23
N ASN A 269 -0.74 15.30 1.74
CA ASN A 269 -0.67 13.88 2.05
C ASN A 269 -0.18 13.70 3.50
N ARG A 270 -0.98 13.06 4.33
CA ARG A 270 -0.71 12.81 5.76
C ARG A 270 -0.58 11.32 6.08
N ARG A 271 -0.26 10.50 5.07
CA ARG A 271 -0.12 9.05 5.25
C ARG A 271 1.09 8.67 6.10
N MET A 272 2.19 9.44 6.00
CA MET A 272 3.38 9.20 6.81
C MET A 272 3.11 9.64 8.26
N ARG A 273 3.33 8.71 9.18
CA ARG A 273 3.04 8.90 10.61
C ARG A 273 4.32 9.00 11.42
N ASP A 274 4.22 8.87 12.74
CA ASP A 274 5.30 9.04 13.71
C ASP A 274 6.08 7.73 14.02
N GLU A 275 5.97 6.71 13.17
CA GLU A 275 6.75 5.50 13.31
C GLU A 275 8.16 5.66 12.73
N ASN A 276 9.17 5.15 13.44
CA ASN A 276 10.55 5.07 12.97
C ASN A 276 10.70 3.97 11.91
N GLU A 277 11.55 4.24 10.90
CA GLU A 277 11.96 3.25 9.89
C GLU A 277 10.78 2.55 9.17
N GLN A 278 9.62 3.22 9.14
CA GLN A 278 8.42 2.71 8.50
C GLN A 278 8.40 3.09 7.02
N GLU A 279 8.12 2.12 6.16
CA GLU A 279 8.03 2.30 4.72
C GLU A 279 6.59 2.61 4.28
N TYR A 280 6.41 3.70 3.52
CA TYR A 280 5.14 4.16 2.96
C TYR A 280 5.20 4.16 1.45
N HIS A 281 4.27 3.46 0.80
CA HIS A 281 4.24 3.23 -0.64
C HIS A 281 3.25 4.17 -1.34
N PHE A 282 3.63 4.64 -2.54
CA PHE A 282 2.83 5.57 -3.35
C PHE A 282 2.85 5.15 -4.82
N LYS A 283 1.71 5.26 -5.50
CA LYS A 283 1.59 4.99 -6.93
C LYS A 283 1.69 6.30 -7.71
N PRO A 284 2.55 6.40 -8.75
CA PRO A 284 2.58 7.57 -9.61
C PRO A 284 1.25 7.75 -10.35
N ALA A 285 0.79 9.00 -10.48
CA ALA A 285 -0.42 9.33 -11.24
C ALA A 285 -0.26 9.15 -12.75
N ALA A 286 0.99 9.24 -13.25
CA ALA A 286 1.33 9.03 -14.65
C ALA A 286 2.49 8.03 -14.79
N THR A 287 2.57 7.37 -15.93
CA THR A 287 3.60 6.38 -16.24
C THR A 287 4.53 6.89 -17.35
N GLY A 288 5.77 6.42 -17.33
CA GLY A 288 6.77 6.70 -18.35
C GLY A 288 8.05 5.94 -18.04
N SER A 289 8.88 5.70 -19.06
CA SER A 289 10.15 4.99 -18.90
C SER A 289 11.29 5.98 -18.85
N PHE A 290 11.93 6.09 -17.68
CA PHE A 290 12.98 7.04 -17.41
C PHE A 290 14.16 6.38 -16.70
N ARG A 291 15.37 6.92 -16.93
CA ARG A 291 16.56 6.51 -16.21
C ARG A 291 16.72 7.26 -14.89
N TYR A 292 16.40 8.56 -14.88
CA TYR A 292 16.57 9.43 -13.73
C TYR A 292 15.22 9.78 -13.15
N TYR A 293 15.14 9.74 -11.81
CA TYR A 293 13.95 10.11 -11.04
C TYR A 293 14.30 11.21 -10.06
N ARG A 294 13.54 12.31 -10.09
CA ARG A 294 13.70 13.45 -9.20
C ARG A 294 12.52 13.54 -8.25
N PHE A 295 12.81 13.63 -6.98
CA PHE A 295 11.87 13.92 -5.92
C PHE A 295 12.10 15.34 -5.45
N GLU A 296 11.03 16.15 -5.42
CA GLU A 296 11.04 17.55 -4.97
C GLU A 296 10.08 17.67 -3.79
N PHE A 297 10.61 17.86 -2.59
CA PHE A 297 9.82 18.02 -1.36
C PHE A 297 9.51 19.49 -1.14
N ILE A 298 8.22 19.83 -1.22
CA ILE A 298 7.71 21.21 -1.30
C ILE A 298 7.23 21.67 0.08
N ARG A 299 6.73 20.75 0.90
CA ARG A 299 6.24 21.04 2.26
C ARG A 299 6.36 19.80 3.13
N MET A 300 6.79 19.97 4.37
CA MET A 300 6.72 18.97 5.43
C MET A 300 5.47 19.15 6.29
N ALA A 301 5.21 18.22 7.21
CA ALA A 301 3.98 18.18 8.00
C ALA A 301 3.76 19.43 8.85
N ALA A 302 4.77 19.89 9.59
CA ALA A 302 4.72 21.12 10.35
C ALA A 302 6.09 21.82 10.52
N ASP A 303 7.19 21.21 10.07
CA ASP A 303 8.54 21.75 10.12
C ASP A 303 9.00 22.27 8.74
N THR A 304 10.12 22.95 8.69
CA THR A 304 10.86 23.30 7.47
C THR A 304 11.96 22.28 7.17
N ARG A 305 12.30 21.42 8.11
CA ARG A 305 13.29 20.36 7.98
C ARG A 305 12.66 19.11 7.36
N LEU A 306 13.37 18.48 6.46
CA LEU A 306 13.00 17.19 5.86
C LEU A 306 13.80 16.08 6.53
N GLN A 307 13.17 14.91 6.74
CA GLN A 307 13.85 13.71 7.23
C GLN A 307 13.29 12.46 6.56
N LEU A 308 14.18 11.66 5.93
CA LEU A 308 13.87 10.37 5.32
C LEU A 308 15.09 9.44 5.43
N SER A 309 14.88 8.15 5.76
CA SER A 309 15.94 7.13 5.69
C SER A 309 16.16 6.66 4.26
N GLU A 310 15.12 6.25 3.54
CA GLU A 310 15.25 5.67 2.22
C GLU A 310 14.17 6.21 1.25
N ILE A 311 14.55 6.25 -0.04
CA ILE A 311 13.63 6.41 -1.17
C ILE A 311 13.84 5.22 -2.10
N LYS A 312 12.79 4.41 -2.30
CA LYS A 312 12.87 3.22 -3.15
C LYS A 312 11.94 3.33 -4.34
N LEU A 313 12.35 2.77 -5.47
CA LEU A 313 11.58 2.67 -6.71
C LEU A 313 11.24 1.20 -6.97
N TYR A 314 10.04 0.91 -7.47
CA TYR A 314 9.57 -0.44 -7.74
C TYR A 314 9.04 -0.56 -9.18
N LYS A 315 9.30 -1.72 -9.81
CA LYS A 315 8.72 -2.10 -11.12
C LYS A 315 7.35 -2.65 -10.97
#